data_af5c9ce7130b7e7dfc185834a47520b9
#
_entry.id   af5c9ce7130b7e7dfc185834a47520b9
#
_cell.length_a   1.000
_cell.length_b   1.000
_cell.length_c   1.000
_cell.angle_alpha   90.00
_cell.angle_beta   90.00
_cell.angle_gamma   90.00
#
_symmetry.space_group_name_H-M   'P 1'
#
loop_
_entity.id
_entity.type
_entity.pdbx_description
1 polymer ?
#
loop_
_entity_poly.entity_id
_entity_poly.type
_entity_poly.pdbx_seq_one_letter_code
_entity_poly.pdbx_strand_id
1 'polypeptide(L)'
;MKGLDFGYQKGQQTLRDVSFSIGKGEMVSIVGRNGAGKSTLSKLICGFETPDAGEIFLNGKPLAEENIRRRARHIGYVMQNPNQMISKTMIYEEVALGLQRSGLTEEQIREKVEATLKVCGLYPFRNWPISALSFGQKKRVTIASVLVLDPELILLDEPPPGRISGTIPTSWSSCGA
;
A
#
# COMPACT_ATOMS: atom_id res chain seq x y z
N MET A 1 -8.19 -8.82 12.46
CA MET A 1 -8.21 -7.95 13.66
C MET A 1 -9.35 -8.34 14.56
N LYS A 2 -9.23 -8.06 15.86
CA LYS A 2 -10.21 -8.48 16.87
C LYS A 2 -10.44 -7.34 17.88
N GLY A 3 -11.69 -6.94 18.07
CA GLY A 3 -12.14 -6.01 19.10
C GLY A 3 -11.43 -4.65 19.09
N LEU A 4 -11.19 -4.07 17.90
CA LEU A 4 -10.37 -2.88 17.76
C LEU A 4 -11.14 -1.63 18.15
N ASP A 5 -10.66 -0.93 19.18
CA ASP A 5 -11.16 0.36 19.64
C ASP A 5 -10.10 1.45 19.40
N PHE A 6 -10.56 2.65 19.00
CA PHE A 6 -9.67 3.79 18.85
C PHE A 6 -10.42 5.12 18.88
N GLY A 7 -9.83 6.13 19.52
CA GLY A 7 -10.27 7.51 19.49
C GLY A 7 -9.10 8.50 19.52
N TYR A 8 -9.17 9.57 18.73
CA TYR A 8 -8.15 10.63 18.74
C TYR A 8 -8.17 11.49 20.01
N GLN A 9 -9.33 11.52 20.71
CA GLN A 9 -9.51 12.28 21.95
C GLN A 9 -10.27 11.44 22.96
N LYS A 10 -9.96 11.62 24.27
CA LYS A 10 -10.73 10.95 25.35
C LYS A 10 -12.21 11.29 25.22
N GLY A 11 -13.04 10.24 25.10
CA GLY A 11 -14.49 10.37 24.96
C GLY A 11 -15.02 10.50 23.53
N GLN A 12 -14.15 10.65 22.52
CA GLN A 12 -14.56 10.68 21.12
C GLN A 12 -14.04 9.43 20.40
N GLN A 13 -14.81 8.37 20.47
CA GLN A 13 -14.47 7.09 19.85
C GLN A 13 -14.71 7.14 18.35
N THR A 14 -13.65 6.86 17.55
CA THR A 14 -13.69 6.83 16.09
C THR A 14 -13.98 5.42 15.57
N LEU A 15 -13.41 4.40 16.22
CA LEU A 15 -13.66 2.99 15.95
C LEU A 15 -14.12 2.31 17.24
N ARG A 16 -15.11 1.43 17.13
CA ARG A 16 -15.68 0.69 18.27
C ARG A 16 -15.84 -0.77 17.90
N ASP A 17 -15.18 -1.66 18.66
CA ASP A 17 -15.26 -3.12 18.55
C ASP A 17 -15.19 -3.64 17.11
N VAL A 18 -14.20 -3.10 16.33
CA VAL A 18 -14.05 -3.48 14.92
C VAL A 18 -13.33 -4.81 14.84
N SER A 19 -14.02 -5.82 14.31
CA SER A 19 -13.50 -7.17 14.14
C SER A 19 -13.78 -7.67 12.74
N PHE A 20 -12.74 -8.10 12.01
CA PHE A 20 -12.87 -8.81 10.73
C PHE A 20 -11.57 -9.53 10.37
N SER A 21 -11.66 -10.43 9.39
CA SER A 21 -10.52 -11.13 8.80
C SER A 21 -10.55 -10.99 7.28
N ILE A 22 -9.37 -10.97 6.67
CA ILE A 22 -9.19 -10.98 5.22
C ILE A 22 -8.31 -12.19 4.90
N GLY A 23 -8.76 -13.04 3.99
CA GLY A 23 -8.01 -14.20 3.51
C GLY A 23 -6.99 -13.81 2.44
N LYS A 24 -6.02 -14.69 2.21
CA LYS A 24 -5.03 -14.51 1.16
C LYS A 24 -5.71 -14.44 -0.22
N GLY A 25 -5.39 -13.42 -1.00
CA GLY A 25 -5.95 -13.20 -2.34
C GLY A 25 -7.34 -12.56 -2.34
N GLU A 26 -7.90 -12.24 -1.18
CA GLU A 26 -9.17 -11.53 -1.10
C GLU A 26 -9.01 -10.03 -1.36
N MET A 27 -9.99 -9.45 -2.04
CA MET A 27 -10.15 -8.01 -2.19
C MET A 27 -11.36 -7.56 -1.36
N VAL A 28 -11.09 -6.70 -0.38
CA VAL A 28 -12.13 -6.17 0.53
C VAL A 28 -12.27 -4.67 0.33
N SER A 29 -13.51 -4.20 0.17
CA SER A 29 -13.84 -2.78 0.10
C SER A 29 -14.51 -2.32 1.38
N ILE A 30 -13.91 -1.32 2.04
CA ILE A 30 -14.48 -0.70 3.25
C ILE A 30 -15.25 0.55 2.82
N VAL A 31 -16.57 0.49 2.91
CA VAL A 31 -17.47 1.56 2.50
C VAL A 31 -18.05 2.26 3.72
N GLY A 32 -18.17 3.58 3.65
CA GLY A 32 -18.75 4.37 4.74
C GLY A 32 -18.67 5.87 4.44
N ARG A 33 -19.42 6.67 5.22
CA ARG A 33 -19.43 8.14 5.11
C ARG A 33 -18.05 8.74 5.38
N ASN A 34 -17.84 9.98 4.95
CA ASN A 34 -16.63 10.73 5.34
C ASN A 34 -16.62 10.89 6.86
N GLY A 35 -15.44 10.68 7.46
CA GLY A 35 -15.30 10.67 8.92
C GLY A 35 -15.64 9.34 9.61
N ALA A 36 -16.09 8.31 8.91
CA ALA A 36 -16.45 7.00 9.51
C ALA A 36 -15.25 6.17 10.00
N GLY A 37 -14.02 6.70 9.97
CA GLY A 37 -12.84 5.98 10.48
C GLY A 37 -12.08 5.12 9.46
N LYS A 38 -12.44 5.16 8.16
CA LYS A 38 -11.76 4.34 7.12
C LYS A 38 -10.24 4.56 7.07
N SER A 39 -9.81 5.81 6.92
CA SER A 39 -8.38 6.15 6.90
C SER A 39 -7.71 5.96 8.27
N THR A 40 -8.48 6.08 9.36
CA THR A 40 -8.01 5.76 10.72
C THR A 40 -7.67 4.28 10.84
N LEU A 41 -8.51 3.41 10.30
CA LEU A 41 -8.25 1.97 10.27
C LEU A 41 -6.97 1.66 9.50
N SER A 42 -6.76 2.27 8.33
CA SER A 42 -5.52 2.12 7.56
C SER A 42 -4.29 2.57 8.34
N LYS A 43 -4.39 3.70 9.06
CA LYS A 43 -3.30 4.21 9.91
C LYS A 43 -2.95 3.25 11.07
N LEU A 44 -3.94 2.63 11.70
CA LEU A 44 -3.73 1.64 12.75
C LEU A 44 -3.04 0.39 12.21
N ILE A 45 -3.46 -0.12 11.04
CA ILE A 45 -2.83 -1.27 10.39
C ILE A 45 -1.36 -0.95 10.04
N CYS A 46 -1.09 0.24 9.50
CA CYS A 46 0.27 0.68 9.16
C CYS A 46 1.14 1.00 10.40
N GLY A 47 0.52 1.18 11.59
CA GLY A 47 1.21 1.53 12.82
C GLY A 47 1.53 3.01 12.97
N PHE A 48 0.86 3.89 12.22
CA PHE A 48 0.93 5.35 12.42
C PHE A 48 0.17 5.78 13.68
N GLU A 49 -0.81 4.98 14.10
CA GLU A 49 -1.57 5.12 15.33
C GLU A 49 -1.55 3.80 16.09
N THR A 50 -1.76 3.87 17.41
CA THR A 50 -1.85 2.70 18.29
C THR A 50 -3.30 2.55 18.77
N PRO A 51 -3.92 1.37 18.67
CA PRO A 51 -5.28 1.17 19.14
C PRO A 51 -5.37 1.31 20.66
N ASP A 52 -6.52 1.80 21.16
CA ASP A 52 -6.82 1.88 22.59
C ASP A 52 -7.11 0.49 23.18
N ALA A 53 -7.73 -0.40 22.37
CA ALA A 53 -7.98 -1.78 22.72
C ALA A 53 -8.04 -2.66 21.44
N GLY A 54 -7.96 -3.98 21.65
CA GLY A 54 -7.99 -4.96 20.55
C GLY A 54 -6.63 -5.19 19.92
N GLU A 55 -6.61 -6.08 18.91
CA GLU A 55 -5.37 -6.56 18.30
C GLU A 55 -5.49 -6.68 16.79
N ILE A 56 -4.37 -6.39 16.10
CA ILE A 56 -4.23 -6.55 14.66
C ILE A 56 -3.18 -7.63 14.39
N PHE A 57 -3.53 -8.60 13.54
CA PHE A 57 -2.64 -9.70 13.17
C PHE A 57 -2.39 -9.69 11.66
N LEU A 58 -1.17 -10.01 11.26
CA LEU A 58 -0.82 -10.34 9.88
C LEU A 58 -0.23 -11.76 9.87
N ASN A 59 -0.86 -12.67 9.11
CA ASN A 59 -0.47 -14.09 9.05
C ASN A 59 -0.32 -14.75 10.44
N GLY A 60 -1.24 -14.42 11.36
CA GLY A 60 -1.26 -14.96 12.73
C GLY A 60 -0.27 -14.30 13.71
N LYS A 61 0.57 -13.36 13.25
CA LYS A 61 1.51 -12.62 14.10
C LYS A 61 0.92 -11.27 14.51
N PRO A 62 0.99 -10.89 15.80
CA PRO A 62 0.49 -9.59 16.26
C PRO A 62 1.37 -8.45 15.71
N LEU A 63 0.74 -7.45 15.09
CA LEU A 63 1.44 -6.28 14.56
C LEU A 63 1.91 -5.33 15.66
N ALA A 64 1.39 -5.44 16.89
CA ALA A 64 1.82 -4.60 18.01
C ALA A 64 3.32 -4.73 18.32
N GLU A 65 3.92 -5.88 18.02
CA GLU A 65 5.34 -6.14 18.21
C GLU A 65 6.24 -5.55 17.11
N GLU A 66 5.63 -5.03 16.04
CA GLU A 66 6.34 -4.49 14.89
C GLU A 66 6.28 -2.97 14.85
N ASN A 67 7.45 -2.34 14.68
CA ASN A 67 7.52 -0.92 14.38
C ASN A 67 7.12 -0.64 12.91
N ILE A 68 6.86 0.62 12.58
CA ILE A 68 6.44 1.08 11.24
C ILE A 68 7.38 0.56 10.14
N ARG A 69 8.70 0.57 10.37
CA ARG A 69 9.70 0.11 9.39
C ARG A 69 9.57 -1.38 9.07
N ARG A 70 9.24 -2.21 10.07
CA ARG A 70 9.02 -3.66 9.87
C ARG A 70 7.70 -3.88 9.14
N ARG A 71 6.62 -3.20 9.56
CA ARG A 71 5.31 -3.30 8.89
C ARG A 71 5.39 -2.87 7.42
N ALA A 72 6.16 -1.84 7.09
CA ALA A 72 6.33 -1.38 5.70
C ALA A 72 7.00 -2.40 4.77
N ARG A 73 7.55 -3.50 5.27
CA ARG A 73 8.06 -4.61 4.44
C ARG A 73 6.95 -5.56 3.97
N HIS A 74 5.84 -5.59 4.70
CA HIS A 74 4.72 -6.50 4.49
C HIS A 74 3.45 -5.79 4.05
N ILE A 75 3.30 -4.52 4.42
CA ILE A 75 2.09 -3.72 4.21
C ILE A 75 2.42 -2.54 3.30
N GLY A 76 1.84 -2.53 2.12
CA GLY A 76 1.88 -1.40 1.21
C GLY A 76 0.70 -0.46 1.47
N TYR A 77 0.96 0.84 1.59
CA TYR A 77 -0.07 1.85 1.79
C TYR A 77 -0.02 2.89 0.68
N VAL A 78 -1.11 3.03 -0.05
CA VAL A 78 -1.27 4.05 -1.09
C VAL A 78 -2.23 5.13 -0.58
N MET A 79 -1.69 6.32 -0.36
CA MET A 79 -2.44 7.47 0.14
C MET A 79 -3.41 8.02 -0.90
N GLN A 80 -4.44 8.73 -0.42
CA GLN A 80 -5.44 9.39 -1.26
C GLN A 80 -4.80 10.37 -2.26
N ASN A 81 -3.91 11.24 -1.79
CA ASN A 81 -3.22 12.22 -2.62
C ASN A 81 -1.84 11.71 -3.05
N PRO A 82 -1.62 11.41 -4.35
CA PRO A 82 -0.35 10.90 -4.84
C PRO A 82 0.82 11.88 -4.65
N ASN A 83 0.57 13.19 -4.63
CA ASN A 83 1.64 14.17 -4.47
C ASN A 83 2.28 14.13 -3.07
N GLN A 84 1.64 13.49 -2.08
CA GLN A 84 2.22 13.29 -0.74
C GLN A 84 3.18 12.08 -0.68
N MET A 85 3.14 11.21 -1.69
CA MET A 85 3.98 10.02 -1.77
C MET A 85 5.16 10.20 -2.71
N ILE A 86 4.96 10.97 -3.79
CA ILE A 86 5.96 11.14 -4.86
C ILE A 86 7.11 11.99 -4.34
N SER A 87 8.32 11.46 -4.45
CA SER A 87 9.57 12.09 -3.99
C SER A 87 10.61 12.29 -5.09
N LYS A 88 10.48 11.57 -6.22
CA LYS A 88 11.37 11.69 -7.37
C LYS A 88 10.73 12.47 -8.52
N THR A 89 11.56 12.92 -9.44
CA THR A 89 11.10 13.66 -10.63
C THR A 89 10.74 12.74 -11.80
N MET A 90 11.36 11.56 -11.88
CA MET A 90 11.19 10.61 -12.97
C MET A 90 10.39 9.39 -12.51
N ILE A 91 9.54 8.86 -13.41
CA ILE A 91 8.67 7.70 -13.10
C ILE A 91 9.50 6.47 -12.71
N TYR A 92 10.53 6.15 -13.49
CA TYR A 92 11.38 4.98 -13.23
C TYR A 92 12.05 5.08 -11.84
N GLU A 93 12.62 6.25 -11.53
CA GLU A 93 13.32 6.49 -10.26
C GLU A 93 12.38 6.39 -9.05
N GLU A 94 11.15 6.90 -9.17
CA GLU A 94 10.15 6.82 -8.12
C GLU A 94 9.78 5.36 -7.81
N VAL A 95 9.55 4.55 -8.85
CA VAL A 95 9.21 3.14 -8.66
C VAL A 95 10.41 2.33 -8.16
N ALA A 96 11.63 2.62 -8.64
CA ALA A 96 12.85 1.95 -8.20
C ALA A 96 13.28 2.30 -6.77
N LEU A 97 12.80 3.41 -6.21
CA LEU A 97 13.28 3.98 -4.95
C LEU A 97 13.27 2.99 -3.79
N GLY A 98 12.17 2.25 -3.63
CA GLY A 98 12.02 1.27 -2.54
C GLY A 98 12.95 0.07 -2.66
N LEU A 99 13.46 -0.23 -3.86
CA LEU A 99 14.36 -1.35 -4.12
C LEU A 99 15.85 -1.03 -3.94
N GLN A 100 16.24 0.25 -3.83
CA GLN A 100 17.64 0.67 -3.74
C GLN A 100 18.41 0.05 -2.55
N ARG A 101 17.72 -0.42 -1.52
CA ARG A 101 18.31 -1.05 -0.33
C ARG A 101 17.87 -2.51 -0.13
N SER A 102 17.39 -3.13 -1.21
CA SER A 102 16.91 -4.53 -1.16
C SER A 102 18.01 -5.58 -1.30
N GLY A 103 19.24 -5.17 -1.67
CA GLY A 103 20.32 -6.09 -1.99
C GLY A 103 20.25 -6.69 -3.40
N LEU A 104 19.27 -6.29 -4.22
CA LEU A 104 19.14 -6.70 -5.61
C LEU A 104 20.18 -6.01 -6.49
N THR A 105 20.60 -6.68 -7.57
CA THR A 105 21.43 -6.08 -8.61
C THR A 105 20.65 -5.03 -9.40
N GLU A 106 21.33 -4.12 -10.08
CA GLU A 106 20.70 -3.11 -10.95
C GLU A 106 19.82 -3.74 -12.03
N GLU A 107 20.25 -4.88 -12.56
CA GLU A 107 19.49 -5.62 -13.56
C GLU A 107 18.20 -6.19 -13.00
N GLN A 108 18.25 -6.80 -11.82
CA GLN A 108 17.07 -7.32 -11.12
C GLN A 108 16.09 -6.19 -10.74
N ILE A 109 16.61 -5.04 -10.32
CA ILE A 109 15.79 -3.85 -10.03
C ILE A 109 15.10 -3.39 -11.32
N ARG A 110 15.83 -3.30 -12.43
CA ARG A 110 15.29 -2.90 -13.74
C ARG A 110 14.17 -3.84 -14.18
N GLU A 111 14.38 -5.14 -14.12
CA GLU A 111 13.37 -6.13 -14.49
C GLU A 111 12.09 -6.00 -13.65
N LYS A 112 12.22 -5.90 -12.33
CA LYS A 112 11.08 -5.71 -11.42
C LYS A 112 10.32 -4.43 -11.71
N VAL A 113 11.03 -3.32 -11.87
CA VAL A 113 10.43 -2.01 -12.15
C VAL A 113 9.68 -2.03 -13.49
N GLU A 114 10.30 -2.55 -14.55
CA GLU A 114 9.68 -2.61 -15.86
C GLU A 114 8.46 -3.53 -15.89
N ALA A 115 8.53 -4.69 -15.22
CA ALA A 115 7.38 -5.59 -15.07
C ALA A 115 6.22 -4.90 -14.33
N THR A 116 6.50 -4.21 -13.23
CA THR A 116 5.50 -3.47 -12.46
C THR A 116 4.89 -2.33 -13.27
N LEU A 117 5.71 -1.57 -14.00
CA LEU A 117 5.23 -0.49 -14.87
C LEU A 117 4.35 -1.02 -16.01
N LYS A 118 4.61 -2.21 -16.55
CA LYS A 118 3.74 -2.87 -17.54
C LYS A 118 2.37 -3.18 -16.95
N VAL A 119 2.32 -3.78 -15.76
CA VAL A 119 1.07 -4.08 -15.03
C VAL A 119 0.26 -2.81 -14.76
N CYS A 120 0.93 -1.72 -14.36
CA CYS A 120 0.27 -0.44 -14.08
C CYS A 120 -0.06 0.38 -15.35
N GLY A 121 0.26 -0.10 -16.56
CA GLY A 121 0.06 0.61 -17.83
C GLY A 121 0.90 1.88 -17.95
N LEU A 122 2.06 1.93 -17.32
CA LEU A 122 2.96 3.07 -17.29
C LEU A 122 4.27 2.84 -18.07
N TYR A 123 4.52 1.63 -18.57
CA TYR A 123 5.77 1.28 -19.25
C TYR A 123 6.13 2.20 -20.42
N PRO A 124 5.19 2.66 -21.28
CA PRO A 124 5.49 3.60 -22.35
C PRO A 124 6.02 4.95 -21.85
N PHE A 125 5.68 5.31 -20.62
CA PHE A 125 6.02 6.60 -19.97
C PHE A 125 7.20 6.50 -19.00
N ARG A 126 7.87 5.33 -18.90
CA ARG A 126 8.88 5.05 -17.87
C ARG A 126 9.99 6.08 -17.73
N ASN A 127 10.36 6.73 -18.85
CA ASN A 127 11.40 7.77 -18.92
C ASN A 127 10.83 9.20 -18.87
N TRP A 128 9.54 9.36 -18.55
CA TRP A 128 8.91 10.66 -18.51
C TRP A 128 9.03 11.28 -17.12
N PRO A 129 9.04 12.62 -17.04
CA PRO A 129 8.93 13.31 -15.77
C PRO A 129 7.51 13.16 -15.22
N ILE A 130 7.40 12.99 -13.90
CA ILE A 130 6.11 12.83 -13.20
C ILE A 130 5.26 14.10 -13.32
N SER A 131 5.89 15.27 -13.48
CA SER A 131 5.19 16.53 -13.70
C SER A 131 4.30 16.56 -14.95
N ALA A 132 4.64 15.77 -15.98
CA ALA A 132 3.87 15.66 -17.21
C ALA A 132 2.62 14.76 -17.09
N LEU A 133 2.44 14.09 -15.95
CA LEU A 133 1.36 13.12 -15.74
C LEU A 133 0.08 13.79 -15.22
N SER A 134 -1.06 13.27 -15.67
CA SER A 134 -2.36 13.56 -15.06
C SER A 134 -2.44 13.02 -13.62
N PHE A 135 -3.39 13.52 -12.82
CA PHE A 135 -3.59 13.05 -11.45
C PHE A 135 -3.80 11.52 -11.37
N GLY A 136 -4.63 10.97 -12.27
CA GLY A 136 -4.86 9.52 -12.34
C GLY A 136 -3.62 8.71 -12.71
N GLN A 137 -2.73 9.26 -13.58
CA GLN A 137 -1.44 8.64 -13.90
C GLN A 137 -0.48 8.70 -12.71
N LYS A 138 -0.41 9.85 -12.01
CA LYS A 138 0.37 9.96 -10.77
C LYS A 138 -0.06 8.95 -9.72
N LYS A 139 -1.38 8.72 -9.57
CA LYS A 139 -1.91 7.70 -8.67
C LYS A 139 -1.46 6.29 -9.08
N ARG A 140 -1.39 6.00 -10.38
CA ARG A 140 -0.82 4.72 -10.86
C ARG A 140 0.67 4.59 -10.57
N VAL A 141 1.43 5.69 -10.61
CA VAL A 141 2.85 5.69 -10.21
C VAL A 141 2.99 5.34 -8.73
N THR A 142 2.18 5.94 -7.83
CA THR A 142 2.23 5.59 -6.40
C THR A 142 1.79 4.15 -6.13
N ILE A 143 0.86 3.60 -6.90
CA ILE A 143 0.53 2.17 -6.83
C ILE A 143 1.72 1.32 -7.28
N ALA A 144 2.39 1.69 -8.38
CA ALA A 144 3.55 0.97 -8.89
C ALA A 144 4.72 0.98 -7.90
N SER A 145 4.99 2.13 -7.22
CA SER A 145 6.06 2.24 -6.23
C SER A 145 5.81 1.39 -4.97
N VAL A 146 4.56 1.04 -4.68
CA VAL A 146 4.19 0.12 -3.62
C VAL A 146 4.22 -1.33 -4.11
N LEU A 147 3.63 -1.62 -5.28
CA LEU A 147 3.55 -2.97 -5.84
C LEU A 147 4.93 -3.59 -6.11
N VAL A 148 5.91 -2.79 -6.53
CA VAL A 148 7.27 -3.26 -6.83
C VAL A 148 7.96 -3.90 -5.64
N LEU A 149 7.51 -3.58 -4.41
CA LEU A 149 8.02 -4.14 -3.15
C LEU A 149 7.43 -5.51 -2.80
N ASP A 150 6.43 -5.97 -3.57
CA ASP A 150 5.73 -7.24 -3.36
C ASP A 150 5.14 -7.41 -1.95
N PRO A 151 4.30 -6.46 -1.49
CA PRO A 151 3.74 -6.51 -0.14
C PRO A 151 2.69 -7.61 -0.02
N GLU A 152 2.56 -8.17 1.20
CA GLU A 152 1.57 -9.19 1.54
C GLU A 152 0.14 -8.62 1.66
N LEU A 153 0.03 -7.36 2.04
CA LEU A 153 -1.22 -6.60 2.14
C LEU A 153 -1.06 -5.23 1.48
N ILE A 154 -2.03 -4.85 0.66
CA ILE A 154 -2.07 -3.51 0.07
C ILE A 154 -3.32 -2.79 0.57
N LEU A 155 -3.12 -1.61 1.13
CA LEU A 155 -4.16 -0.70 1.56
C LEU A 155 -4.23 0.48 0.57
N LEU A 156 -5.40 0.66 -0.04
CA LEU A 156 -5.66 1.77 -0.94
C LEU A 156 -6.63 2.75 -0.27
N ASP A 157 -6.18 3.94 0.06
CA ASP A 157 -7.04 5.00 0.57
C ASP A 157 -7.60 5.78 -0.63
N GLU A 158 -8.89 5.55 -0.93
CA GLU A 158 -9.61 6.03 -2.11
C GLU A 158 -8.95 5.61 -3.45
N PRO A 159 -9.24 4.42 -3.96
CA PRO A 159 -8.75 3.98 -5.27
C PRO A 159 -9.21 4.94 -6.38
N PRO A 160 -8.43 5.11 -7.49
CA PRO A 160 -8.82 5.96 -8.59
C PRO A 160 -10.16 5.49 -9.18
N PRO A 161 -11.03 6.41 -9.63
CA PRO A 161 -12.20 6.05 -10.41
C PRO A 161 -11.72 5.37 -11.71
N GLY A 162 -12.06 4.10 -11.90
CA GLY A 162 -11.67 3.33 -13.08
C GLY A 162 -11.26 1.90 -12.69
N ARG A 163 -11.54 0.96 -13.57
CA ARG A 163 -11.16 -0.44 -13.39
C ARG A 163 -9.64 -0.55 -13.25
N ILE A 164 -9.15 -1.08 -12.15
CA ILE A 164 -7.90 -1.83 -12.15
C ILE A 164 -8.26 -3.13 -12.86
N SER A 165 -8.28 -3.09 -14.20
CA SER A 165 -8.52 -4.25 -15.03
C SER A 165 -7.20 -4.98 -15.16
N GLY A 166 -6.98 -5.93 -14.29
CA GLY A 166 -5.87 -6.84 -14.34
C GLY A 166 -5.95 -7.71 -13.10
N THR A 167 -6.19 -8.99 -13.32
CA THR A 167 -5.93 -10.01 -12.31
C THR A 167 -4.48 -9.77 -11.86
N ILE A 168 -4.26 -9.36 -10.61
CA ILE A 168 -2.92 -9.35 -10.02
C ILE A 168 -2.47 -10.82 -10.11
N PRO A 169 -1.43 -11.14 -10.87
CA PRO A 169 -1.02 -12.53 -11.01
C PRO A 169 -0.63 -13.05 -9.64
N THR A 170 -1.28 -14.11 -9.19
CA THR A 170 -0.94 -14.84 -7.96
C THR A 170 0.41 -15.56 -8.02
N SER A 171 1.21 -15.33 -9.09
CA SER A 171 2.45 -16.04 -9.39
C SER A 171 3.74 -15.25 -9.15
N TRP A 172 3.73 -14.25 -8.28
CA TRP A 172 4.98 -13.55 -7.91
C TRP A 172 5.83 -14.30 -6.89
N SER A 173 5.32 -15.42 -6.35
CA SER A 173 6.03 -16.23 -5.34
C SER A 173 7.04 -17.25 -5.91
N SER A 174 7.32 -17.28 -7.21
CA SER A 174 8.14 -18.34 -7.82
C SER A 174 9.33 -17.86 -8.67
N CYS A 175 9.86 -16.66 -8.45
CA CYS A 175 11.16 -16.27 -9.00
C CYS A 175 12.14 -15.97 -7.86
N GLY A 176 12.82 -17.02 -7.37
CA GLY A 176 13.91 -16.85 -6.42
C GLY A 176 14.12 -18.05 -5.52
N ALA A 177 14.66 -19.16 -6.06
CA ALA A 177 15.51 -20.09 -5.33
C ALA A 177 16.91 -19.97 -5.90
#